data_be7784d39217d2d05d28c62df16d1d61
#
_entry.id   be7784d39217d2d05d28c62df16d1d61
#
_cell.length_a   1.000
_cell.length_b   1.000
_cell.length_c   1.000
_cell.angle_alpha   90.00
_cell.angle_beta   90.00
_cell.angle_gamma   90.00
#
_symmetry.space_group_name_H-M   'P 1'
#
loop_
_entity.id
_entity.type
_entity.pdbx_description
1 polymer ?
#
loop_
_entity_poly.entity_id
_entity_poly.type
_entity_poly.pdbx_seq_one_letter_code
_entity_poly.pdbx_strand_id
1 'polypeptide(L)'
;MKNEKKQDMTAELAEGKILPLVFKLTIPAVIAQLITFLYNIVDRMYVARIEGSGMDALAALGIVLPITLIIQAFANLVGLGGAPRAGIKLGEGNPDEANRIFHTAFCLLVLLGIVIGAAAFCFARQIVLLFGCPESAVEFAVSYLKIYACGTIFVMLAQGLNPFILTQGYSRLAMYSVLLGAIINIVLDPLFIFTFGMGVQGSSLATVLSQLCSCIWCICFFFSRKSLFRFQSNLLGLSPGRVFSIVSLGFTPFIMTLTECAIQIVFNINLNRATGGNKDYTAALTVMLSALQLISLPLNGLGNGMQPFVSYNYGKADSARLKQGIKYVTIIAFIYAVCIWSISMAFPVVYAKLFSASDSVTQIVMRYTPMFLMGSIMFFVQMTLQNVNVGLGQAKEALLLAVNRKVVILIPLCFALTQFLGSKGVYLSEGIADLVAGIVTTIVIFTSFPKIFRRREEEVKQAASN
;
A
#
# COMPACT_ATOMS: atom_id res chain seq x y z
N MET A 1 -25.31 29.32 2.79
CA MET A 1 -24.61 28.66 1.68
C MET A 1 -23.16 28.22 1.95
N LYS A 2 -22.37 28.82 2.86
CA LYS A 2 -20.96 28.44 3.09
C LYS A 2 -20.79 27.18 3.98
N ASN A 3 -21.73 26.84 4.84
CA ASN A 3 -21.70 25.65 5.71
C ASN A 3 -22.36 24.41 5.07
N GLU A 4 -23.27 24.59 4.11
CA GLU A 4 -24.06 23.52 3.50
C GLU A 4 -23.21 22.51 2.72
N LYS A 5 -22.17 22.95 1.97
CA LYS A 5 -21.31 22.01 1.21
C LYS A 5 -20.30 21.23 2.06
N LYS A 6 -19.97 21.72 3.28
CA LYS A 6 -19.14 20.96 4.22
C LYS A 6 -19.93 19.85 4.92
N GLN A 7 -21.20 20.11 5.19
CA GLN A 7 -22.11 19.09 5.75
C GLN A 7 -22.42 17.97 4.74
N ASP A 8 -22.33 18.25 3.42
CA ASP A 8 -22.75 17.33 2.36
C ASP A 8 -21.99 15.99 2.36
N MET A 9 -20.64 16.01 2.53
CA MET A 9 -19.83 14.76 2.44
C MET A 9 -19.88 13.92 3.72
N THR A 10 -19.86 14.55 4.90
CA THR A 10 -20.04 13.83 6.16
C THR A 10 -21.48 13.33 6.34
N ALA A 11 -22.45 14.10 5.87
CA ALA A 11 -23.86 13.67 5.81
C ALA A 11 -24.03 12.47 4.86
N GLU A 12 -23.34 12.47 3.72
CA GLU A 12 -23.37 11.33 2.79
C GLU A 12 -22.76 10.06 3.40
N LEU A 13 -21.63 10.17 4.15
CA LEU A 13 -21.06 9.05 4.91
C LEU A 13 -22.03 8.54 5.99
N ALA A 14 -22.78 9.47 6.64
CA ALA A 14 -23.70 9.16 7.70
C ALA A 14 -25.04 8.57 7.23
N GLU A 15 -25.60 9.07 6.11
CA GLU A 15 -27.01 8.85 5.75
C GLU A 15 -27.20 8.44 4.29
N GLY A 16 -26.19 8.57 3.44
CA GLY A 16 -26.25 8.21 2.01
C GLY A 16 -26.59 6.75 1.79
N LYS A 17 -27.18 6.41 0.64
CA LYS A 17 -27.43 5.02 0.23
C LYS A 17 -26.12 4.23 0.20
N ILE A 18 -26.03 3.11 0.92
CA ILE A 18 -24.75 2.42 1.20
C ILE A 18 -24.11 1.88 -0.09
N LEU A 19 -24.85 1.16 -0.93
CA LEU A 19 -24.26 0.54 -2.12
C LEU A 19 -23.67 1.55 -3.12
N PRO A 20 -24.37 2.64 -3.52
CA PRO A 20 -23.77 3.69 -4.35
C PRO A 20 -22.57 4.36 -3.70
N LEU A 21 -22.61 4.56 -2.36
CA LEU A 21 -21.52 5.14 -1.61
C LEU A 21 -20.28 4.24 -1.61
N VAL A 22 -20.45 2.92 -1.43
CA VAL A 22 -19.35 1.94 -1.56
C VAL A 22 -18.66 2.09 -2.91
N PHE A 23 -19.38 2.10 -4.02
CA PHE A 23 -18.78 2.30 -5.34
C PHE A 23 -18.12 3.68 -5.51
N LYS A 24 -18.76 4.73 -5.01
CA LYS A 24 -18.21 6.11 -5.06
C LYS A 24 -16.88 6.23 -4.34
N LEU A 25 -16.69 5.51 -3.24
CA LEU A 25 -15.48 5.52 -2.44
C LEU A 25 -14.41 4.56 -2.97
N THR A 26 -14.81 3.36 -3.38
CA THR A 26 -13.87 2.28 -3.70
C THR A 26 -13.35 2.33 -5.14
N ILE A 27 -14.19 2.67 -6.13
CA ILE A 27 -13.73 2.70 -7.55
C ILE A 27 -12.54 3.65 -7.74
N PRO A 28 -12.56 4.92 -7.25
CA PRO A 28 -11.40 5.79 -7.40
C PRO A 28 -10.16 5.24 -6.69
N ALA A 29 -10.32 4.59 -5.53
CA ALA A 29 -9.19 3.99 -4.80
C ALA A 29 -8.58 2.80 -5.57
N VAL A 30 -9.41 1.95 -6.19
CA VAL A 30 -8.95 0.86 -7.06
C VAL A 30 -8.19 1.42 -8.28
N ILE A 31 -8.74 2.44 -8.94
CA ILE A 31 -8.10 3.09 -10.09
C ILE A 31 -6.74 3.67 -9.68
N ALA A 32 -6.64 4.34 -8.53
CA ALA A 32 -5.38 4.87 -8.02
C ALA A 32 -4.31 3.78 -7.84
N GLN A 33 -4.68 2.61 -7.30
CA GLN A 33 -3.76 1.48 -7.15
C GLN A 33 -3.27 0.93 -8.50
N LEU A 34 -4.18 0.79 -9.46
CA LEU A 34 -3.82 0.33 -10.80
C LEU A 34 -2.91 1.33 -11.53
N ILE A 35 -3.18 2.63 -11.41
CA ILE A 35 -2.33 3.69 -11.97
C ILE A 35 -0.92 3.62 -11.37
N THR A 36 -0.82 3.47 -10.03
CA THR A 36 0.47 3.33 -9.34
C THR A 36 1.27 2.13 -9.86
N PHE A 37 0.61 1.00 -10.07
CA PHE A 37 1.25 -0.18 -10.62
C PHE A 37 1.74 0.03 -12.06
N LEU A 38 0.90 0.63 -12.90
CA LEU A 38 1.24 0.87 -14.31
C LEU A 38 2.42 1.83 -14.46
N TYR A 39 2.44 2.94 -13.73
CA TYR A 39 3.56 3.88 -13.86
C TYR A 39 4.87 3.26 -13.37
N ASN A 40 4.85 2.42 -12.31
CA ASN A 40 6.05 1.70 -11.85
C ASN A 40 6.62 0.75 -12.93
N ILE A 41 5.76 0.13 -13.75
CA ILE A 41 6.21 -0.69 -14.88
C ILE A 41 6.83 0.18 -15.96
N VAL A 42 6.19 1.30 -16.31
CA VAL A 42 6.64 2.21 -17.36
C VAL A 42 8.00 2.84 -17.00
N ASP A 43 8.19 3.28 -15.76
CA ASP A 43 9.47 3.81 -15.27
C ASP A 43 10.61 2.79 -15.46
N ARG A 44 10.39 1.53 -15.04
CA ARG A 44 11.39 0.45 -15.26
C ARG A 44 11.69 0.21 -16.75
N MET A 45 10.68 0.31 -17.61
CA MET A 45 10.86 0.15 -19.05
C MET A 45 11.71 1.26 -19.65
N TYR A 46 11.59 2.50 -19.18
CA TYR A 46 12.44 3.60 -19.63
C TYR A 46 13.88 3.42 -19.16
N VAL A 47 14.10 3.09 -17.90
CA VAL A 47 15.45 2.89 -17.35
C VAL A 47 16.17 1.71 -18.02
N ALA A 48 15.47 0.63 -18.34
CA ALA A 48 16.03 -0.52 -19.06
C ALA A 48 16.52 -0.17 -20.48
N ARG A 49 16.05 0.94 -21.08
CA ARG A 49 16.41 1.40 -22.42
C ARG A 49 17.52 2.43 -22.46
N ILE A 50 18.18 2.72 -21.33
CA ILE A 50 19.33 3.64 -21.29
C ILE A 50 20.49 3.02 -22.09
N GLU A 51 20.97 3.72 -23.12
CA GLU A 51 22.04 3.24 -23.98
C GLU A 51 23.37 3.07 -23.21
N GLY A 52 24.06 1.96 -23.44
CA GLY A 52 25.37 1.66 -22.87
C GLY A 52 25.37 1.21 -21.40
N SER A 53 24.42 1.63 -20.58
CA SER A 53 24.38 1.34 -19.15
C SER A 53 23.03 0.81 -18.63
N GLY A 54 22.10 0.46 -19.52
CA GLY A 54 20.74 0.06 -19.14
C GLY A 54 20.67 -1.14 -18.19
N MET A 55 21.58 -2.11 -18.33
CA MET A 55 21.62 -3.27 -17.41
C MET A 55 22.12 -2.91 -16.02
N ASP A 56 23.16 -2.07 -15.90
CA ASP A 56 23.67 -1.59 -14.61
C ASP A 56 22.69 -0.63 -13.96
N ALA A 57 22.03 0.22 -14.75
CA ALA A 57 20.97 1.10 -14.34
C ALA A 57 19.77 0.32 -13.77
N LEU A 58 19.36 -0.77 -14.45
CA LEU A 58 18.28 -1.64 -14.00
C LEU A 58 18.68 -2.41 -12.73
N ALA A 59 19.94 -2.86 -12.64
CA ALA A 59 20.47 -3.48 -11.42
C ALA A 59 20.48 -2.49 -10.25
N ALA A 60 20.87 -1.24 -10.48
CA ALA A 60 20.83 -0.16 -9.49
C ALA A 60 19.39 0.08 -9.00
N LEU A 61 18.40 0.16 -9.90
CA LEU A 61 16.98 0.28 -9.53
C LEU A 61 16.51 -0.91 -8.69
N GLY A 62 16.93 -2.13 -9.04
CA GLY A 62 16.59 -3.32 -8.26
C GLY A 62 17.00 -3.21 -6.78
N ILE A 63 18.08 -2.51 -6.49
CA ILE A 63 18.58 -2.24 -5.13
C ILE A 63 17.88 -1.04 -4.48
N VAL A 64 17.64 0.03 -5.24
CA VAL A 64 17.05 1.26 -4.67
C VAL A 64 15.55 1.11 -4.40
N LEU A 65 14.82 0.31 -5.19
CA LEU A 65 13.38 0.12 -5.00
C LEU A 65 12.99 -0.40 -3.60
N PRO A 66 13.60 -1.43 -3.01
CA PRO A 66 13.33 -1.81 -1.63
C PRO A 66 13.58 -0.66 -0.64
N ILE A 67 14.60 0.17 -0.88
CA ILE A 67 14.92 1.33 -0.02
C ILE A 67 13.80 2.38 -0.11
N THR A 68 13.33 2.68 -1.32
CA THR A 68 12.20 3.62 -1.50
C THR A 68 10.90 3.08 -0.91
N LEU A 69 10.66 1.77 -0.97
CA LEU A 69 9.52 1.13 -0.31
C LEU A 69 9.57 1.26 1.22
N ILE A 70 10.76 1.18 1.83
CA ILE A 70 10.93 1.43 3.27
C ILE A 70 10.58 2.89 3.60
N ILE A 71 11.00 3.86 2.79
CA ILE A 71 10.63 5.27 2.97
C ILE A 71 9.10 5.43 2.88
N GLN A 72 8.48 4.81 1.90
CA GLN A 72 7.01 4.83 1.74
C GLN A 72 6.29 4.12 2.91
N ALA A 73 6.88 3.09 3.49
CA ALA A 73 6.35 2.44 4.68
C ALA A 73 6.21 3.42 5.87
N PHE A 74 7.17 4.34 6.05
CA PHE A 74 7.06 5.38 7.07
C PHE A 74 5.94 6.40 6.76
N ALA A 75 5.71 6.73 5.48
CA ALA A 75 4.56 7.55 5.09
C ALA A 75 3.24 6.86 5.42
N ASN A 76 3.14 5.56 5.14
CA ASN A 76 1.98 4.73 5.46
C ASN A 76 1.79 4.57 6.98
N LEU A 77 2.88 4.46 7.75
CA LEU A 77 2.84 4.44 9.22
C LEU A 77 2.03 5.63 9.76
N VAL A 78 2.29 6.81 9.22
CA VAL A 78 1.63 8.03 9.69
C VAL A 78 0.27 8.24 9.01
N GLY A 79 0.20 8.10 7.69
CA GLY A 79 -1.01 8.36 6.91
C GLY A 79 -2.13 7.37 7.22
N LEU A 80 -1.87 6.07 7.05
CA LEU A 80 -2.85 5.01 7.31
C LEU A 80 -3.07 4.75 8.81
N GLY A 81 -2.15 5.21 9.68
CA GLY A 81 -2.35 5.19 11.14
C GLY A 81 -3.22 6.34 11.62
N GLY A 82 -3.02 7.55 11.08
CA GLY A 82 -3.70 8.76 11.53
C GLY A 82 -5.09 8.96 10.90
N ALA A 83 -5.23 8.69 9.61
CA ALA A 83 -6.46 8.98 8.89
C ALA A 83 -7.70 8.24 9.45
N PRO A 84 -7.68 6.93 9.74
CA PRO A 84 -8.80 6.26 10.38
C PRO A 84 -9.11 6.78 11.78
N ARG A 85 -8.08 7.14 12.56
CA ARG A 85 -8.27 7.77 13.89
C ARG A 85 -9.00 9.09 13.79
N ALA A 86 -8.62 9.94 12.83
CA ALA A 86 -9.32 11.19 12.55
C ALA A 86 -10.76 10.94 12.09
N GLY A 87 -10.98 9.93 11.24
CA GLY A 87 -12.32 9.54 10.77
C GLY A 87 -13.25 9.09 11.90
N ILE A 88 -12.74 8.30 12.85
CA ILE A 88 -13.48 7.89 14.06
C ILE A 88 -13.88 9.14 14.87
N LYS A 89 -12.96 10.10 15.09
CA LYS A 89 -13.26 11.33 15.83
C LYS A 89 -14.27 12.22 15.09
N LEU A 90 -14.25 12.25 13.76
CA LEU A 90 -15.32 12.91 12.98
C LEU A 90 -16.68 12.24 13.19
N GLY A 91 -16.73 10.92 13.21
CA GLY A 91 -17.94 10.16 13.49
C GLY A 91 -18.49 10.33 14.91
N GLU A 92 -17.60 10.55 15.89
CA GLU A 92 -17.92 10.91 17.27
C GLU A 92 -18.47 12.33 17.43
N GLY A 93 -18.48 13.13 16.34
CA GLY A 93 -18.87 14.54 16.41
C GLY A 93 -17.81 15.46 17.02
N ASN A 94 -16.56 15.03 17.07
CA ASN A 94 -15.42 15.79 17.61
C ASN A 94 -14.43 16.20 16.50
N PRO A 95 -14.77 17.21 15.68
CA PRO A 95 -13.93 17.67 14.58
C PRO A 95 -12.63 18.32 15.06
N ASP A 96 -12.62 18.91 16.25
CA ASP A 96 -11.43 19.55 16.80
C ASP A 96 -10.33 18.52 17.12
N GLU A 97 -10.68 17.41 17.75
CA GLU A 97 -9.71 16.33 18.02
C GLU A 97 -9.29 15.64 16.72
N ALA A 98 -10.21 15.45 15.77
CA ALA A 98 -9.87 14.95 14.44
C ALA A 98 -8.83 15.86 13.74
N ASN A 99 -9.01 17.18 13.83
CA ASN A 99 -8.06 18.15 13.27
C ASN A 99 -6.71 18.13 14.00
N ARG A 100 -6.68 17.92 15.33
CA ARG A 100 -5.45 17.77 16.09
C ARG A 100 -4.67 16.51 15.71
N ILE A 101 -5.37 15.40 15.42
CA ILE A 101 -4.75 14.17 14.91
C ILE A 101 -4.14 14.42 13.52
N PHE A 102 -4.86 15.09 12.63
CA PHE A 102 -4.35 15.48 11.31
C PHE A 102 -3.09 16.34 11.42
N HIS A 103 -3.12 17.38 12.28
CA HIS A 103 -1.98 18.26 12.49
C HIS A 103 -0.76 17.51 13.06
N THR A 104 -0.97 16.63 14.05
CA THR A 104 0.08 15.76 14.60
C THR A 104 0.68 14.86 13.50
N ALA A 105 -0.15 14.28 12.65
CA ALA A 105 0.31 13.46 11.53
C ALA A 105 1.11 14.28 10.51
N PHE A 106 0.66 15.49 10.17
CA PHE A 106 1.41 16.41 9.30
C PHE A 106 2.80 16.73 9.86
N CYS A 107 2.89 17.14 11.11
CA CYS A 107 4.17 17.43 11.78
C CYS A 107 5.09 16.21 11.79
N LEU A 108 4.54 15.03 12.06
CA LEU A 108 5.28 13.78 12.06
C LEU A 108 5.79 13.39 10.67
N LEU A 109 5.00 13.59 9.62
CA LEU A 109 5.43 13.38 8.22
C LEU A 109 6.57 14.32 7.83
N VAL A 110 6.49 15.60 8.20
CA VAL A 110 7.56 16.57 7.95
C VAL A 110 8.84 16.18 8.69
N LEU A 111 8.73 15.87 9.98
CA LEU A 111 9.88 15.47 10.80
C LEU A 111 10.55 14.21 10.25
N LEU A 112 9.78 13.16 10.01
CA LEU A 112 10.30 11.91 9.44
C LEU A 112 10.85 12.12 8.03
N GLY A 113 10.20 12.94 7.21
CA GLY A 113 10.69 13.27 5.85
C GLY A 113 12.06 13.91 5.87
N ILE A 114 12.30 14.85 6.79
CA ILE A 114 13.60 15.51 6.96
C ILE A 114 14.63 14.52 7.52
N VAL A 115 14.31 13.79 8.59
CA VAL A 115 15.26 12.88 9.26
C VAL A 115 15.64 11.72 8.31
N ILE A 116 14.67 11.07 7.70
CA ILE A 116 14.92 9.93 6.80
C ILE A 116 15.61 10.41 5.52
N GLY A 117 15.18 11.56 4.97
CA GLY A 117 15.82 12.15 3.79
C GLY A 117 17.29 12.50 4.06
N ALA A 118 17.58 13.17 5.19
CA ALA A 118 18.96 13.48 5.58
C ALA A 118 19.80 12.21 5.80
N ALA A 119 19.26 11.21 6.49
CA ALA A 119 19.93 9.93 6.69
C ALA A 119 20.20 9.20 5.35
N ALA A 120 19.20 9.13 4.47
CA ALA A 120 19.36 8.51 3.15
C ALA A 120 20.38 9.25 2.27
N PHE A 121 20.44 10.58 2.35
CA PHE A 121 21.42 11.39 1.62
C PHE A 121 22.85 11.19 2.16
N CYS A 122 23.04 11.31 3.47
CA CYS A 122 24.36 11.21 4.11
C CYS A 122 24.94 9.80 4.02
N PHE A 123 24.11 8.78 4.19
CA PHE A 123 24.52 7.38 4.20
C PHE A 123 24.18 6.63 2.89
N ALA A 124 23.93 7.33 1.78
CA ALA A 124 23.49 6.72 0.52
C ALA A 124 24.38 5.55 0.08
N ARG A 125 25.71 5.73 0.08
CA ARG A 125 26.67 4.70 -0.33
C ARG A 125 26.65 3.48 0.59
N GLN A 126 26.62 3.71 1.90
CA GLN A 126 26.58 2.65 2.90
C GLN A 126 25.28 1.84 2.81
N ILE A 127 24.15 2.52 2.64
CA ILE A 127 22.84 1.88 2.47
C ILE A 127 22.84 1.00 1.21
N VAL A 128 23.27 1.54 0.08
CA VAL A 128 23.32 0.82 -1.20
C VAL A 128 24.20 -0.43 -1.11
N LEU A 129 25.39 -0.32 -0.47
CA LEU A 129 26.29 -1.45 -0.26
C LEU A 129 25.70 -2.49 0.71
N LEU A 130 25.01 -2.05 1.76
CA LEU A 130 24.32 -2.93 2.71
C LEU A 130 23.25 -3.78 2.02
N PHE A 131 22.59 -3.24 1.00
CA PHE A 131 21.60 -3.95 0.19
C PHE A 131 22.23 -4.84 -0.91
N GLY A 132 23.56 -4.96 -0.95
CA GLY A 132 24.26 -5.88 -1.83
C GLY A 132 24.36 -5.42 -3.28
N CYS A 133 24.49 -4.11 -3.52
CA CYS A 133 24.63 -3.57 -4.86
C CYS A 133 25.93 -4.04 -5.52
N PRO A 134 25.90 -4.55 -6.77
CA PRO A 134 27.10 -4.85 -7.54
C PRO A 134 27.98 -3.61 -7.75
N GLU A 135 29.29 -3.76 -7.76
CA GLU A 135 30.23 -2.62 -7.91
C GLU A 135 29.96 -1.76 -9.14
N SER A 136 29.60 -2.38 -10.27
CA SER A 136 29.27 -1.68 -11.52
C SER A 136 28.03 -0.78 -11.40
N ALA A 137 27.09 -1.09 -10.50
CA ALA A 137 25.82 -0.39 -10.33
C ALA A 137 25.83 0.60 -9.14
N VAL A 138 26.86 0.59 -8.27
CA VAL A 138 26.88 1.41 -7.03
C VAL A 138 26.72 2.89 -7.33
N GLU A 139 27.46 3.46 -8.28
CA GLU A 139 27.40 4.89 -8.56
C GLU A 139 26.03 5.32 -9.12
N PHE A 140 25.38 4.48 -9.91
CA PHE A 140 24.02 4.70 -10.39
C PHE A 140 23.02 4.67 -9.23
N ALA A 141 23.12 3.67 -8.35
CA ALA A 141 22.25 3.52 -7.19
C ALA A 141 22.42 4.68 -6.18
N VAL A 142 23.65 5.08 -5.89
CA VAL A 142 23.96 6.21 -5.00
C VAL A 142 23.44 7.52 -5.55
N SER A 143 23.65 7.78 -6.86
CA SER A 143 23.16 8.99 -7.51
C SER A 143 21.64 9.06 -7.49
N TYR A 144 20.95 7.96 -7.81
CA TYR A 144 19.49 7.86 -7.70
C TYR A 144 19.02 8.15 -6.27
N LEU A 145 19.61 7.45 -5.28
CA LEU A 145 19.17 7.55 -3.89
C LEU A 145 19.39 8.95 -3.32
N LYS A 146 20.48 9.64 -3.66
CA LYS A 146 20.72 11.02 -3.21
C LYS A 146 19.68 12.00 -3.73
N ILE A 147 19.30 11.91 -5.01
CA ILE A 147 18.25 12.76 -5.60
C ILE A 147 16.91 12.45 -4.94
N TYR A 148 16.57 11.16 -4.81
CA TYR A 148 15.33 10.73 -4.14
C TYR A 148 15.28 11.18 -2.67
N ALA A 149 16.42 11.14 -1.97
CA ALA A 149 16.56 11.58 -0.57
C ALA A 149 16.20 13.07 -0.40
N CYS A 150 16.63 13.94 -1.34
CA CYS A 150 16.24 15.36 -1.34
C CYS A 150 14.72 15.53 -1.51
N GLY A 151 14.07 14.63 -2.24
CA GLY A 151 12.62 14.63 -2.45
C GLY A 151 11.80 13.86 -1.41
N THR A 152 12.44 13.20 -0.44
CA THR A 152 11.76 12.32 0.51
C THR A 152 10.62 13.02 1.26
N ILE A 153 10.77 14.29 1.61
CA ILE A 153 9.71 15.07 2.27
C ILE A 153 8.45 15.16 1.40
N PHE A 154 8.59 15.34 0.09
CA PHE A 154 7.46 15.41 -0.83
C PHE A 154 6.76 14.05 -0.98
N VAL A 155 7.54 12.98 -1.03
CA VAL A 155 7.02 11.60 -1.04
C VAL A 155 6.22 11.32 0.23
N MET A 156 6.78 11.66 1.40
CA MET A 156 6.15 11.46 2.70
C MET A 156 4.84 12.25 2.80
N LEU A 157 4.84 13.51 2.39
CA LEU A 157 3.64 14.35 2.42
C LEU A 157 2.59 13.92 1.39
N ALA A 158 2.99 13.61 0.14
CA ALA A 158 2.05 13.17 -0.89
C ALA A 158 1.31 11.90 -0.47
N GLN A 159 2.04 10.89 0.01
CA GLN A 159 1.46 9.60 0.40
C GLN A 159 0.78 9.65 1.76
N GLY A 160 1.37 10.33 2.74
CA GLY A 160 0.85 10.39 4.09
C GLY A 160 -0.39 11.29 4.25
N LEU A 161 -0.55 12.34 3.44
CA LEU A 161 -1.72 13.22 3.48
C LEU A 161 -2.89 12.70 2.63
N ASN A 162 -2.64 11.89 1.61
CA ASN A 162 -3.67 11.36 0.72
C ASN A 162 -4.78 10.58 1.48
N PRO A 163 -4.47 9.69 2.46
CA PRO A 163 -5.48 9.04 3.28
C PRO A 163 -6.40 10.00 4.05
N PHE A 164 -5.92 11.18 4.45
CA PHE A 164 -6.76 12.19 5.12
C PHE A 164 -7.73 12.91 4.17
N ILE A 165 -7.40 13.01 2.87
CA ILE A 165 -8.35 13.46 1.84
C ILE A 165 -9.44 12.40 1.68
N LEU A 166 -9.03 11.14 1.62
CA LEU A 166 -9.93 9.99 1.51
C LEU A 166 -10.89 9.92 2.71
N THR A 167 -10.39 10.09 3.94
CA THR A 167 -11.18 10.03 5.19
C THR A 167 -12.32 11.05 5.23
N GLN A 168 -12.19 12.18 4.53
CA GLN A 168 -13.26 13.16 4.38
C GLN A 168 -14.28 12.79 3.28
N GLY A 169 -14.17 11.60 2.66
CA GLY A 169 -15.05 11.13 1.58
C GLY A 169 -14.64 11.59 0.17
N TYR A 170 -13.55 12.37 0.01
CA TYR A 170 -13.12 12.90 -1.28
C TYR A 170 -12.24 11.93 -2.08
N SER A 171 -12.71 10.68 -2.28
CA SER A 171 -11.94 9.61 -2.97
C SER A 171 -11.48 10.00 -4.37
N ARG A 172 -12.29 10.73 -5.14
CA ARG A 172 -11.89 11.22 -6.48
C ARG A 172 -10.73 12.20 -6.42
N LEU A 173 -10.72 13.11 -5.44
CA LEU A 173 -9.63 14.08 -5.29
C LEU A 173 -8.34 13.39 -4.81
N ALA A 174 -8.46 12.38 -3.96
CA ALA A 174 -7.34 11.53 -3.56
C ALA A 174 -6.78 10.74 -4.77
N MET A 175 -7.62 10.19 -5.63
CA MET A 175 -7.22 9.53 -6.88
C MET A 175 -6.51 10.51 -7.83
N TYR A 176 -7.01 11.73 -7.98
CA TYR A 176 -6.40 12.71 -8.89
C TYR A 176 -5.00 13.14 -8.47
N SER A 177 -4.66 13.13 -7.17
CA SER A 177 -3.28 13.39 -6.74
C SER A 177 -2.32 12.30 -7.24
N VAL A 178 -2.74 11.03 -7.21
CA VAL A 178 -1.96 9.89 -7.71
C VAL A 178 -1.86 9.94 -9.23
N LEU A 179 -2.98 10.19 -9.92
CA LEU A 179 -3.02 10.30 -11.37
C LEU A 179 -2.12 11.43 -11.89
N LEU A 180 -2.17 12.61 -11.24
CA LEU A 180 -1.33 13.76 -11.59
C LEU A 180 0.16 13.39 -11.48
N GLY A 181 0.56 12.78 -10.35
CA GLY A 181 1.93 12.30 -10.17
C GLY A 181 2.36 11.30 -11.25
N ALA A 182 1.51 10.32 -11.54
CA ALA A 182 1.80 9.30 -12.54
C ALA A 182 1.96 9.89 -13.96
N ILE A 183 1.07 10.79 -14.36
CA ILE A 183 1.16 11.46 -15.68
C ILE A 183 2.44 12.28 -15.79
N ILE A 184 2.75 13.09 -14.76
CA ILE A 184 3.96 13.91 -14.75
C ILE A 184 5.21 13.03 -14.81
N ASN A 185 5.25 11.94 -14.04
CA ASN A 185 6.38 11.02 -14.07
C ASN A 185 6.58 10.39 -15.46
N ILE A 186 5.52 9.84 -16.08
CA ILE A 186 5.57 9.22 -17.41
C ILE A 186 6.05 10.22 -18.49
N VAL A 187 5.72 11.50 -18.35
CA VAL A 187 6.15 12.56 -19.29
C VAL A 187 7.58 13.02 -19.01
N LEU A 188 7.96 13.17 -17.74
CA LEU A 188 9.29 13.67 -17.37
C LEU A 188 10.38 12.61 -17.50
N ASP A 189 10.08 11.33 -17.30
CA ASP A 189 11.06 10.26 -17.43
C ASP A 189 11.78 10.26 -18.78
N PRO A 190 11.11 10.15 -19.96
CA PRO A 190 11.80 10.17 -21.25
C PRO A 190 12.50 11.49 -21.52
N LEU A 191 11.95 12.62 -21.01
CA LEU A 191 12.57 13.92 -21.17
C LEU A 191 13.92 14.02 -20.44
N PHE A 192 13.97 13.59 -19.18
CA PHE A 192 15.21 13.66 -18.40
C PHE A 192 16.18 12.52 -18.73
N ILE A 193 15.67 11.32 -18.94
CA ILE A 193 16.51 10.14 -19.24
C ILE A 193 17.19 10.29 -20.60
N PHE A 194 16.40 10.55 -21.65
CA PHE A 194 16.89 10.51 -23.04
C PHE A 194 17.22 11.89 -23.61
N THR A 195 16.29 12.87 -23.50
CA THR A 195 16.48 14.18 -24.13
C THR A 195 17.58 15.00 -23.44
N PHE A 196 17.60 15.02 -22.12
CA PHE A 196 18.65 15.69 -21.35
C PHE A 196 19.84 14.79 -21.04
N GLY A 197 19.79 13.50 -21.38
CA GLY A 197 20.90 12.57 -21.21
C GLY A 197 21.29 12.27 -19.76
N MET A 198 20.37 12.53 -18.80
CA MET A 198 20.65 12.35 -17.37
C MET A 198 20.63 10.87 -16.92
N GLY A 199 20.16 9.95 -17.76
CA GLY A 199 20.11 8.53 -17.43
C GLY A 199 19.32 8.25 -16.15
N VAL A 200 19.90 7.45 -15.24
CA VAL A 200 19.28 7.04 -13.96
C VAL A 200 18.96 8.23 -13.05
N GLN A 201 19.78 9.27 -13.08
CA GLN A 201 19.53 10.50 -12.31
C GLN A 201 18.26 11.21 -12.79
N GLY A 202 18.01 11.15 -14.11
CA GLY A 202 16.81 11.71 -14.74
C GLY A 202 15.53 11.03 -14.23
N SER A 203 15.50 9.70 -14.15
CA SER A 203 14.36 8.95 -13.58
C SER A 203 14.10 9.32 -12.12
N SER A 204 15.17 9.41 -11.29
CA SER A 204 15.00 9.83 -9.90
C SER A 204 14.44 11.26 -9.78
N LEU A 205 14.94 12.19 -10.61
CA LEU A 205 14.46 13.58 -10.61
C LEU A 205 13.01 13.68 -11.08
N ALA A 206 12.63 12.94 -12.12
CA ALA A 206 11.25 12.87 -12.60
C ALA A 206 10.30 12.35 -11.49
N THR A 207 10.74 11.31 -10.77
CA THR A 207 9.99 10.77 -9.62
C THR A 207 9.82 11.83 -8.53
N VAL A 208 10.87 12.53 -8.13
CA VAL A 208 10.81 13.57 -7.10
C VAL A 208 9.89 14.72 -7.52
N LEU A 209 9.97 15.19 -8.75
CA LEU A 209 9.12 16.28 -9.26
C LEU A 209 7.65 15.84 -9.36
N SER A 210 7.38 14.62 -9.76
CA SER A 210 6.02 14.08 -9.79
C SER A 210 5.41 13.99 -8.39
N GLN A 211 6.20 13.57 -7.39
CA GLN A 211 5.78 13.53 -6.00
C GLN A 211 5.60 14.96 -5.41
N LEU A 212 6.44 15.91 -5.80
CA LEU A 212 6.25 17.32 -5.46
C LEU A 212 4.90 17.85 -5.96
N CYS A 213 4.53 17.57 -7.22
CA CYS A 213 3.24 17.99 -7.78
C CYS A 213 2.06 17.31 -7.05
N SER A 214 2.17 16.02 -6.72
CA SER A 214 1.18 15.31 -5.91
C SER A 214 1.06 15.91 -4.50
N CYS A 215 2.19 16.26 -3.89
CA CYS A 215 2.25 16.92 -2.59
C CYS A 215 1.55 18.29 -2.62
N ILE A 216 1.86 19.11 -3.61
CA ILE A 216 1.21 20.43 -3.80
C ILE A 216 -0.30 20.26 -3.96
N TRP A 217 -0.75 19.30 -4.76
CA TRP A 217 -2.19 18.98 -4.91
C TRP A 217 -2.84 18.66 -3.56
N CYS A 218 -2.24 17.79 -2.75
CA CYS A 218 -2.75 17.42 -1.42
C CYS A 218 -2.79 18.65 -0.50
N ILE A 219 -1.71 19.44 -0.45
CA ILE A 219 -1.63 20.65 0.38
C ILE A 219 -2.68 21.67 -0.04
N CYS A 220 -2.84 21.94 -1.35
CA CYS A 220 -3.87 22.84 -1.88
C CYS A 220 -5.28 22.42 -1.48
N PHE A 221 -5.56 21.10 -1.44
CA PHE A 221 -6.84 20.61 -0.95
C PHE A 221 -7.09 21.03 0.50
N PHE A 222 -6.10 20.91 1.41
CA PHE A 222 -6.26 21.27 2.83
C PHE A 222 -6.38 22.79 3.06
N PHE A 223 -5.87 23.59 2.15
CA PHE A 223 -6.15 25.05 2.15
C PHE A 223 -7.51 25.40 1.55
N SER A 224 -8.12 24.50 0.79
CA SER A 224 -9.42 24.73 0.16
C SER A 224 -10.55 24.82 1.20
N ARG A 225 -11.66 25.48 0.83
CA ARG A 225 -12.86 25.54 1.68
C ARG A 225 -13.58 24.21 1.83
N LYS A 226 -13.25 23.20 1.04
CA LYS A 226 -13.84 21.86 1.08
C LYS A 226 -13.30 21.02 2.23
N SER A 227 -12.06 21.24 2.64
CA SER A 227 -11.43 20.45 3.70
C SER A 227 -12.00 20.78 5.08
N LEU A 228 -12.29 19.72 5.85
CA LEU A 228 -12.63 19.79 7.27
C LEU A 228 -11.38 20.02 8.12
N PHE A 229 -10.24 19.48 7.68
CA PHE A 229 -8.97 19.61 8.38
C PHE A 229 -8.26 20.90 7.98
N ARG A 230 -7.58 21.51 8.95
CA ARG A 230 -6.84 22.77 8.79
C ARG A 230 -5.46 22.64 9.41
N PHE A 231 -4.47 23.22 8.76
CA PHE A 231 -3.16 23.39 9.36
C PHE A 231 -3.25 24.36 10.53
N GLN A 232 -2.58 24.03 11.62
CA GLN A 232 -2.45 24.90 12.80
C GLN A 232 -1.04 25.52 12.80
N SER A 233 -0.91 26.73 13.29
CA SER A 233 0.37 27.45 13.32
C SER A 233 1.37 26.89 14.33
N ASN A 234 0.93 26.05 15.27
CA ASN A 234 1.79 25.47 16.28
C ASN A 234 2.47 24.18 15.75
N LEU A 235 3.66 24.32 15.17
CA LEU A 235 4.48 23.20 14.67
C LEU A 235 4.90 22.19 15.75
N LEU A 236 4.83 22.56 17.02
CA LEU A 236 5.21 21.70 18.16
C LEU A 236 4.01 20.98 18.81
N GLY A 237 2.86 20.93 18.15
CA GLY A 237 1.64 20.27 18.63
C GLY A 237 1.72 18.73 18.72
N LEU A 238 2.93 18.16 18.85
CA LEU A 238 3.18 16.74 19.01
C LEU A 238 2.80 16.29 20.42
N SER A 239 1.57 15.82 20.60
CA SER A 239 1.16 15.15 21.83
C SER A 239 1.64 13.69 21.80
N PRO A 240 2.42 13.23 22.80
CA PRO A 240 2.90 11.84 22.85
C PRO A 240 1.77 10.81 22.74
N GLY A 241 0.63 11.08 23.36
CA GLY A 241 -0.54 10.18 23.28
C GLY A 241 -1.12 10.07 21.85
N ARG A 242 -1.18 11.19 21.08
CA ARG A 242 -1.62 11.17 19.68
C ARG A 242 -0.60 10.49 18.78
N VAL A 243 0.69 10.77 18.96
CA VAL A 243 1.77 10.10 18.23
C VAL A 243 1.69 8.61 18.45
N PHE A 244 1.58 8.15 19.70
CA PHE A 244 1.43 6.73 20.03
C PHE A 244 0.18 6.12 19.39
N SER A 245 -0.94 6.83 19.42
CA SER A 245 -2.19 6.38 18.79
C SER A 245 -2.04 6.21 17.27
N ILE A 246 -1.39 7.15 16.58
CA ILE A 246 -1.11 7.10 15.13
C ILE A 246 -0.16 5.94 14.82
N VAL A 247 0.98 5.89 15.50
CA VAL A 247 2.03 4.89 15.27
C VAL A 247 1.52 3.48 15.55
N SER A 248 0.76 3.26 16.64
CA SER A 248 0.25 1.95 17.00
C SER A 248 -0.67 1.33 15.92
N LEU A 249 -1.53 2.13 15.30
CA LEU A 249 -2.39 1.66 14.21
C LEU A 249 -1.61 1.54 12.89
N GLY A 250 -0.76 2.53 12.59
CA GLY A 250 0.04 2.57 11.38
C GLY A 250 1.17 1.54 11.35
N PHE A 251 1.52 0.95 12.50
CA PHE A 251 2.53 -0.11 12.56
C PHE A 251 2.14 -1.34 11.75
N THR A 252 0.83 -1.61 11.60
CA THR A 252 0.33 -2.70 10.75
C THR A 252 0.70 -2.52 9.27
N PRO A 253 0.29 -1.44 8.57
CA PRO A 253 0.67 -1.25 7.18
C PRO A 253 2.19 -1.06 6.99
N PHE A 254 2.90 -0.51 7.99
CA PHE A 254 4.35 -0.43 7.99
C PHE A 254 4.99 -1.83 7.94
N ILE A 255 4.64 -2.72 8.87
CA ILE A 255 5.15 -4.11 8.90
C ILE A 255 4.73 -4.88 7.64
N MET A 256 3.53 -4.67 7.12
CA MET A 256 3.11 -5.29 5.88
C MET A 256 4.04 -4.95 4.72
N THR A 257 4.43 -3.69 4.58
CA THR A 257 5.35 -3.26 3.52
C THR A 257 6.75 -3.83 3.72
N LEU A 258 7.28 -3.82 4.94
CA LEU A 258 8.60 -4.41 5.24
C LEU A 258 8.64 -5.91 4.99
N THR A 259 7.60 -6.63 5.35
CA THR A 259 7.54 -8.08 5.16
C THR A 259 7.42 -8.47 3.69
N GLU A 260 6.85 -7.62 2.81
CA GLU A 260 6.90 -7.85 1.36
C GLU A 260 8.34 -7.92 0.84
N CYS A 261 9.20 -6.99 1.26
CA CYS A 261 10.61 -7.00 0.89
C CYS A 261 11.32 -8.27 1.42
N ALA A 262 11.07 -8.64 2.68
CA ALA A 262 11.68 -9.81 3.29
C ALA A 262 11.28 -11.13 2.59
N ILE A 263 10.02 -11.26 2.18
CA ILE A 263 9.53 -12.44 1.46
C ILE A 263 10.22 -12.60 0.11
N GLN A 264 10.39 -11.54 -0.65
CA GLN A 264 11.10 -11.59 -1.94
C GLN A 264 12.53 -12.10 -1.76
N ILE A 265 13.22 -11.66 -0.70
CA ILE A 265 14.56 -12.15 -0.36
C ILE A 265 14.54 -13.64 -0.01
N VAL A 266 13.60 -14.07 0.84
CA VAL A 266 13.45 -15.48 1.25
C VAL A 266 13.18 -16.37 0.04
N PHE A 267 12.29 -15.97 -0.84
CA PHE A 267 11.98 -16.73 -2.06
C PHE A 267 13.20 -16.86 -2.98
N ASN A 268 13.91 -15.77 -3.21
CA ASN A 268 15.11 -15.77 -4.06
C ASN A 268 16.22 -16.68 -3.47
N ILE A 269 16.47 -16.61 -2.17
CA ILE A 269 17.48 -17.45 -1.50
C ILE A 269 17.11 -18.93 -1.64
N ASN A 270 15.86 -19.31 -1.30
CA ASN A 270 15.42 -20.70 -1.35
C ASN A 270 15.38 -21.22 -2.79
N LEU A 271 14.95 -20.41 -3.74
CA LEU A 271 14.87 -20.79 -5.15
C LEU A 271 16.28 -20.99 -5.74
N ASN A 272 17.23 -20.09 -5.46
CA ASN A 272 18.61 -20.22 -5.90
C ASN A 272 19.26 -21.49 -5.32
N ARG A 273 19.02 -21.80 -4.05
CA ARG A 273 19.50 -23.05 -3.44
C ARG A 273 18.88 -24.28 -4.09
N ALA A 274 17.59 -24.28 -4.35
CA ALA A 274 16.86 -25.41 -4.90
C ALA A 274 17.14 -25.68 -6.39
N THR A 275 17.57 -24.66 -7.15
CA THR A 275 17.76 -24.75 -8.62
C THR A 275 19.21 -24.60 -9.06
N GLY A 276 20.16 -24.51 -8.11
CA GLY A 276 21.57 -24.26 -8.43
C GLY A 276 21.82 -22.92 -9.12
N GLY A 277 20.98 -21.91 -8.86
CA GLY A 277 21.13 -20.56 -9.44
C GLY A 277 20.55 -20.41 -10.86
N ASN A 278 19.66 -21.31 -11.30
CA ASN A 278 19.01 -21.21 -12.61
C ASN A 278 18.10 -19.96 -12.67
N LYS A 279 18.47 -19.01 -13.54
CA LYS A 279 17.79 -17.71 -13.70
C LYS A 279 16.36 -17.82 -14.23
N ASP A 280 16.00 -18.87 -14.96
CA ASP A 280 14.65 -19.06 -15.50
C ASP A 280 13.61 -19.21 -14.38
N TYR A 281 13.96 -19.92 -13.30
CA TYR A 281 13.09 -20.04 -12.15
C TYR A 281 12.87 -18.73 -11.41
N THR A 282 13.92 -17.91 -11.27
CA THR A 282 13.80 -16.57 -10.66
C THR A 282 12.98 -15.63 -11.54
N ALA A 283 13.17 -15.70 -12.86
CA ALA A 283 12.34 -14.94 -13.82
C ALA A 283 10.87 -15.37 -13.74
N ALA A 284 10.59 -16.67 -13.68
CA ALA A 284 9.23 -17.19 -13.51
C ALA A 284 8.59 -16.74 -12.17
N LEU A 285 9.36 -16.71 -11.08
CA LEU A 285 8.90 -16.16 -9.80
C LEU A 285 8.49 -14.69 -9.93
N THR A 286 9.29 -13.89 -10.63
CA THR A 286 8.99 -12.46 -10.86
C THR A 286 7.68 -12.27 -11.63
N VAL A 287 7.43 -13.09 -12.66
CA VAL A 287 6.17 -13.08 -13.41
C VAL A 287 4.99 -13.46 -12.49
N MET A 288 5.13 -14.51 -11.68
CA MET A 288 4.07 -14.95 -10.76
C MET A 288 3.80 -13.95 -9.63
N LEU A 289 4.84 -13.30 -9.07
CA LEU A 289 4.68 -12.22 -8.10
C LEU A 289 3.96 -11.00 -8.70
N SER A 290 4.25 -10.67 -9.96
CA SER A 290 3.55 -9.60 -10.67
C SER A 290 2.08 -9.95 -10.94
N ALA A 291 1.79 -11.21 -11.24
CA ALA A 291 0.42 -11.71 -11.34
C ALA A 291 -0.31 -11.59 -10.00
N LEU A 292 0.34 -11.97 -8.90
CA LEU A 292 -0.20 -11.84 -7.54
C LEU A 292 -0.51 -10.38 -7.19
N GLN A 293 0.36 -9.44 -7.59
CA GLN A 293 0.11 -8.00 -7.43
C GLN A 293 -1.11 -7.54 -8.23
N LEU A 294 -1.26 -7.94 -9.48
CA LEU A 294 -2.44 -7.61 -10.30
C LEU A 294 -3.76 -8.10 -9.67
N ILE A 295 -3.74 -9.25 -9.00
CA ILE A 295 -4.90 -9.78 -8.28
C ILE A 295 -5.16 -8.99 -6.99
N SER A 296 -4.12 -8.66 -6.24
CA SER A 296 -4.25 -8.07 -4.90
C SER A 296 -4.53 -6.57 -4.89
N LEU A 297 -4.03 -5.80 -5.88
CA LEU A 297 -4.14 -4.34 -5.89
C LEU A 297 -5.59 -3.83 -5.92
N PRO A 298 -6.52 -4.36 -6.74
CA PRO A 298 -7.91 -3.93 -6.68
C PRO A 298 -8.58 -4.26 -5.33
N LEU A 299 -8.25 -5.39 -4.71
CA LEU A 299 -8.77 -5.77 -3.40
C LEU A 299 -8.25 -4.84 -2.29
N ASN A 300 -6.98 -4.44 -2.34
CA ASN A 300 -6.43 -3.40 -1.49
C ASN A 300 -7.13 -2.05 -1.71
N GLY A 301 -7.38 -1.70 -2.97
CA GLY A 301 -8.13 -0.49 -3.35
C GLY A 301 -9.56 -0.50 -2.78
N LEU A 302 -10.26 -1.64 -2.83
CA LEU A 302 -11.58 -1.81 -2.21
C LEU A 302 -11.51 -1.59 -0.69
N GLY A 303 -10.54 -2.20 -0.02
CA GLY A 303 -10.36 -2.07 1.42
C GLY A 303 -10.01 -0.64 1.85
N ASN A 304 -9.05 0.00 1.19
CA ASN A 304 -8.64 1.38 1.46
C ASN A 304 -9.78 2.37 1.18
N GLY A 305 -10.52 2.17 0.07
CA GLY A 305 -11.67 3.01 -0.26
C GLY A 305 -12.80 2.93 0.76
N MET A 306 -12.92 1.80 1.47
CA MET A 306 -13.94 1.62 2.53
C MET A 306 -13.54 2.23 3.88
N GLN A 307 -12.28 2.53 4.12
CA GLN A 307 -11.82 3.05 5.42
C GLN A 307 -12.58 4.31 5.88
N PRO A 308 -12.87 5.32 5.03
CA PRO A 308 -13.66 6.49 5.43
C PRO A 308 -15.05 6.15 5.96
N PHE A 309 -15.75 5.27 5.24
CA PHE A 309 -17.08 4.80 5.64
C PHE A 309 -17.03 4.04 6.96
N VAL A 310 -16.06 3.15 7.11
CA VAL A 310 -15.90 2.31 8.29
C VAL A 310 -15.52 3.15 9.50
N SER A 311 -14.51 4.01 9.40
CA SER A 311 -14.03 4.82 10.54
C SER A 311 -15.09 5.82 11.00
N TYR A 312 -15.79 6.47 10.08
CA TYR A 312 -16.85 7.42 10.42
C TYR A 312 -18.05 6.74 11.12
N ASN A 313 -18.60 5.66 10.54
CA ASN A 313 -19.77 4.98 11.11
C ASN A 313 -19.41 4.22 12.39
N TYR A 314 -18.17 3.77 12.55
CA TYR A 314 -17.68 3.22 13.82
C TYR A 314 -17.63 4.30 14.91
N GLY A 315 -17.15 5.50 14.57
CA GLY A 315 -17.18 6.66 15.46
C GLY A 315 -18.62 6.98 15.92
N LYS A 316 -19.58 6.97 14.99
CA LYS A 316 -21.01 7.21 15.23
C LYS A 316 -21.71 6.06 15.98
N ALA A 317 -21.06 4.90 16.15
CA ALA A 317 -21.63 3.66 16.71
C ALA A 317 -22.82 3.10 15.90
N ASP A 318 -22.89 3.36 14.59
CA ASP A 318 -23.93 2.81 13.72
C ASP A 318 -23.55 1.41 13.21
N SER A 319 -23.72 0.40 14.08
CA SER A 319 -23.35 -0.98 13.77
C SER A 319 -24.21 -1.60 12.65
N ALA A 320 -25.45 -1.17 12.49
CA ALA A 320 -26.31 -1.68 11.42
C ALA A 320 -25.78 -1.27 10.05
N ARG A 321 -25.43 0.00 9.92
CA ARG A 321 -24.85 0.59 8.72
C ARG A 321 -23.46 0.02 8.41
N LEU A 322 -22.62 -0.17 9.44
CA LEU A 322 -21.32 -0.84 9.32
C LEU A 322 -21.45 -2.25 8.76
N LYS A 323 -22.28 -3.09 9.36
CA LYS A 323 -22.51 -4.48 8.92
C LYS A 323 -22.94 -4.53 7.46
N GLN A 324 -23.85 -3.65 7.05
CA GLN A 324 -24.35 -3.60 5.67
C GLN A 324 -23.26 -3.16 4.68
N GLY A 325 -22.47 -2.13 5.00
CA GLY A 325 -21.37 -1.66 4.14
C GLY A 325 -20.27 -2.70 4.01
N ILE A 326 -19.86 -3.33 5.11
CA ILE A 326 -18.87 -4.42 5.11
C ILE A 326 -19.38 -5.61 4.30
N LYS A 327 -20.66 -5.98 4.43
CA LYS A 327 -21.27 -7.04 3.62
C LYS A 327 -21.16 -6.74 2.11
N TYR A 328 -21.50 -5.52 1.69
CA TYR A 328 -21.45 -5.16 0.27
C TYR A 328 -20.02 -5.20 -0.27
N VAL A 329 -19.05 -4.60 0.42
CA VAL A 329 -17.66 -4.64 -0.07
C VAL A 329 -17.11 -6.06 -0.07
N THR A 330 -17.48 -6.91 0.89
CA THR A 330 -17.07 -8.32 0.93
C THR A 330 -17.61 -9.09 -0.26
N ILE A 331 -18.90 -8.88 -0.62
CA ILE A 331 -19.51 -9.54 -1.78
C ILE A 331 -18.81 -9.09 -3.07
N ILE A 332 -18.57 -7.78 -3.25
CA ILE A 332 -17.87 -7.24 -4.43
C ILE A 332 -16.47 -7.82 -4.51
N ALA A 333 -15.73 -7.84 -3.41
CA ALA A 333 -14.38 -8.38 -3.32
C ALA A 333 -14.35 -9.89 -3.60
N PHE A 334 -15.34 -10.64 -3.10
CA PHE A 334 -15.48 -12.08 -3.36
C PHE A 334 -15.72 -12.37 -4.84
N ILE A 335 -16.69 -11.68 -5.46
CA ILE A 335 -16.98 -11.85 -6.89
C ILE A 335 -15.73 -11.56 -7.72
N TYR A 336 -15.05 -10.43 -7.45
CA TYR A 336 -13.80 -10.10 -8.13
C TYR A 336 -12.74 -11.18 -7.93
N ALA A 337 -12.51 -11.62 -6.68
CA ALA A 337 -11.50 -12.64 -6.38
C ALA A 337 -11.78 -13.96 -7.08
N VAL A 338 -13.03 -14.44 -7.08
CA VAL A 338 -13.42 -15.67 -7.80
C VAL A 338 -13.21 -15.53 -9.31
N CYS A 339 -13.63 -14.40 -9.90
CA CYS A 339 -13.48 -14.19 -11.34
C CYS A 339 -12.01 -14.18 -11.76
N ILE A 340 -11.17 -13.36 -11.09
CA ILE A 340 -9.77 -13.23 -11.46
C ILE A 340 -8.97 -14.50 -11.14
N TRP A 341 -9.27 -15.17 -10.03
CA TRP A 341 -8.68 -16.46 -9.67
C TRP A 341 -9.00 -17.52 -10.74
N SER A 342 -10.26 -17.63 -11.14
CA SER A 342 -10.67 -18.59 -12.18
C SER A 342 -9.96 -18.34 -13.51
N ILE A 343 -9.84 -17.07 -13.93
CA ILE A 343 -9.10 -16.69 -15.14
C ILE A 343 -7.61 -17.05 -14.99
N SER A 344 -7.02 -16.79 -13.84
CA SER A 344 -5.60 -17.07 -13.56
C SER A 344 -5.31 -18.58 -13.56
N MET A 345 -6.23 -19.38 -13.06
CA MET A 345 -6.12 -20.85 -13.08
C MET A 345 -6.31 -21.42 -14.49
N ALA A 346 -7.26 -20.89 -15.26
CA ALA A 346 -7.55 -21.36 -16.60
C ALA A 346 -6.48 -20.96 -17.63
N PHE A 347 -5.90 -19.78 -17.49
CA PHE A 347 -5.01 -19.17 -18.49
C PHE A 347 -3.69 -18.63 -17.91
N PRO A 348 -2.86 -19.45 -17.22
CA PRO A 348 -1.60 -18.98 -16.64
C PRO A 348 -0.62 -18.44 -17.69
N VAL A 349 -0.71 -18.90 -18.95
CA VAL A 349 0.11 -18.44 -20.07
C VAL A 349 -0.05 -16.94 -20.35
N VAL A 350 -1.18 -16.34 -20.00
CA VAL A 350 -1.44 -14.90 -20.21
C VAL A 350 -0.40 -14.05 -19.47
N TYR A 351 -0.03 -14.45 -18.24
CA TYR A 351 0.99 -13.75 -17.48
C TYR A 351 2.38 -13.83 -18.13
N ALA A 352 2.78 -15.02 -18.59
CA ALA A 352 4.05 -15.18 -19.30
C ALA A 352 4.12 -14.32 -20.57
N LYS A 353 3.04 -14.30 -21.36
CA LYS A 353 2.94 -13.46 -22.56
C LYS A 353 2.94 -11.97 -22.26
N LEU A 354 2.26 -11.55 -21.19
CA LEU A 354 2.22 -10.14 -20.77
C LEU A 354 3.63 -9.60 -20.47
N PHE A 355 4.50 -10.45 -19.91
CA PHE A 355 5.88 -10.11 -19.58
C PHE A 355 6.90 -10.53 -20.65
N SER A 356 6.45 -10.94 -21.84
CA SER A 356 7.30 -11.38 -22.95
C SER A 356 8.33 -12.42 -22.52
N ALA A 357 7.91 -13.37 -21.67
CA ALA A 357 8.77 -14.40 -21.13
C ALA A 357 9.26 -15.37 -22.22
N SER A 358 10.49 -15.89 -22.07
CA SER A 358 11.02 -16.93 -22.93
C SER A 358 10.20 -18.23 -22.83
N ASP A 359 10.36 -19.15 -23.79
CA ASP A 359 9.63 -20.42 -23.79
C ASP A 359 9.94 -21.26 -22.53
N SER A 360 11.20 -21.28 -22.06
CA SER A 360 11.60 -21.96 -20.84
C SER A 360 10.90 -21.39 -19.60
N VAL A 361 10.87 -20.06 -19.46
CA VAL A 361 10.17 -19.37 -18.38
C VAL A 361 8.66 -19.59 -18.45
N THR A 362 8.11 -19.57 -19.66
CA THR A 362 6.67 -19.82 -19.89
C THR A 362 6.24 -21.21 -19.43
N GLN A 363 7.04 -22.24 -19.70
CA GLN A 363 6.77 -23.60 -19.22
C GLN A 363 6.78 -23.69 -17.68
N ILE A 364 7.73 -23.00 -17.02
CA ILE A 364 7.79 -22.93 -15.56
C ILE A 364 6.56 -22.20 -15.00
N VAL A 365 6.19 -21.06 -15.57
CA VAL A 365 5.01 -20.29 -15.18
C VAL A 365 3.74 -21.15 -15.33
N MET A 366 3.54 -21.80 -16.48
CA MET A 366 2.36 -22.65 -16.69
C MET A 366 2.28 -23.78 -15.67
N ARG A 367 3.40 -24.38 -15.32
CA ARG A 367 3.47 -25.51 -14.38
C ARG A 367 3.20 -25.10 -12.94
N TYR A 368 3.73 -23.96 -12.49
CA TYR A 368 3.73 -23.61 -11.06
C TYR A 368 2.71 -22.53 -10.68
N THR A 369 2.20 -21.72 -11.60
CA THR A 369 1.19 -20.69 -11.32
C THR A 369 -0.06 -21.24 -10.61
N PRO A 370 -0.64 -22.41 -10.99
CA PRO A 370 -1.77 -22.95 -10.26
C PRO A 370 -1.49 -23.24 -8.79
N MET A 371 -0.28 -23.68 -8.48
CA MET A 371 0.14 -23.95 -7.09
C MET A 371 0.43 -22.65 -6.33
N PHE A 372 1.04 -21.68 -7.00
CA PHE A 372 1.41 -20.38 -6.42
C PHE A 372 0.18 -19.53 -6.12
N LEU A 373 -0.79 -19.49 -7.02
CA LEU A 373 -2.00 -18.66 -6.90
C LEU A 373 -3.20 -19.39 -6.26
N MET A 374 -3.08 -20.67 -5.85
CA MET A 374 -4.24 -21.42 -5.34
C MET A 374 -4.89 -20.75 -4.13
N GLY A 375 -4.12 -20.07 -3.28
CA GLY A 375 -4.59 -19.37 -2.10
C GLY A 375 -5.13 -17.97 -2.35
N SER A 376 -4.85 -17.37 -3.52
CA SER A 376 -5.21 -15.98 -3.80
C SER A 376 -6.74 -15.75 -3.87
N ILE A 377 -7.53 -16.81 -3.99
CA ILE A 377 -9.00 -16.74 -3.84
C ILE A 377 -9.40 -16.16 -2.47
N MET A 378 -8.59 -16.36 -1.41
CA MET A 378 -8.84 -15.83 -0.07
C MET A 378 -8.44 -14.36 0.11
N PHE A 379 -7.89 -13.72 -0.91
CA PHE A 379 -7.48 -12.32 -0.83
C PHE A 379 -8.63 -11.35 -0.60
N PHE A 380 -9.87 -11.71 -0.96
CA PHE A 380 -11.03 -10.87 -0.65
C PHE A 380 -11.20 -10.66 0.88
N VAL A 381 -10.84 -11.63 1.70
CA VAL A 381 -10.82 -11.48 3.15
C VAL A 381 -9.54 -10.78 3.60
N GLN A 382 -8.39 -11.29 3.18
CA GLN A 382 -7.09 -10.82 3.67
C GLN A 382 -6.82 -9.36 3.31
N MET A 383 -7.03 -8.97 2.04
CA MET A 383 -6.69 -7.62 1.59
C MET A 383 -7.80 -6.62 1.91
N THR A 384 -9.07 -6.99 1.65
CA THR A 384 -10.18 -6.06 1.82
C THR A 384 -10.58 -5.92 3.29
N LEU A 385 -10.82 -7.03 4.01
CA LEU A 385 -11.31 -6.96 5.39
C LEU A 385 -10.23 -6.62 6.41
N GLN A 386 -8.96 -6.91 6.13
CA GLN A 386 -7.86 -6.42 6.96
C GLN A 386 -7.76 -4.89 6.92
N ASN A 387 -7.94 -4.27 5.76
CA ASN A 387 -8.01 -2.81 5.64
C ASN A 387 -9.25 -2.22 6.33
N VAL A 388 -10.38 -2.93 6.31
CA VAL A 388 -11.57 -2.58 7.11
C VAL A 388 -11.24 -2.62 8.60
N ASN A 389 -10.48 -3.60 9.07
CA ASN A 389 -10.06 -3.71 10.48
C ASN A 389 -9.15 -2.53 10.90
N VAL A 390 -8.26 -2.07 10.01
CA VAL A 390 -7.51 -0.81 10.21
C VAL A 390 -8.47 0.38 10.30
N GLY A 391 -9.50 0.44 9.45
CA GLY A 391 -10.55 1.46 9.50
C GLY A 391 -11.35 1.49 10.80
N LEU A 392 -11.54 0.34 11.45
CA LEU A 392 -12.15 0.22 12.79
C LEU A 392 -11.19 0.65 13.92
N GLY A 393 -9.93 0.99 13.60
CA GLY A 393 -8.93 1.39 14.60
C GLY A 393 -8.37 0.23 15.43
N GLN A 394 -8.57 -1.01 15.02
CA GLN A 394 -8.18 -2.23 15.76
C GLN A 394 -6.72 -2.61 15.44
N ALA A 395 -5.77 -1.89 16.05
CA ALA A 395 -4.33 -2.03 15.77
C ALA A 395 -3.79 -3.44 16.06
N LYS A 396 -4.19 -4.05 17.17
CA LYS A 396 -3.68 -5.35 17.62
C LYS A 396 -4.11 -6.48 16.69
N GLU A 397 -5.40 -6.54 16.37
CA GLU A 397 -5.97 -7.57 15.50
C GLU A 397 -5.43 -7.43 14.07
N ALA A 398 -5.34 -6.21 13.56
CA ALA A 398 -4.79 -5.95 12.24
C ALA A 398 -3.31 -6.37 12.14
N LEU A 399 -2.50 -6.07 13.16
CA LEU A 399 -1.10 -6.47 13.22
C LEU A 399 -0.93 -7.99 13.31
N LEU A 400 -1.71 -8.65 14.17
CA LEU A 400 -1.67 -10.12 14.31
C LEU A 400 -1.97 -10.81 12.98
N LEU A 401 -2.97 -10.36 12.25
CA LEU A 401 -3.33 -10.92 10.94
C LEU A 401 -2.22 -10.70 9.90
N ALA A 402 -1.60 -9.51 9.89
CA ALA A 402 -0.51 -9.19 8.98
C ALA A 402 0.74 -10.06 9.21
N VAL A 403 1.16 -10.19 10.48
CA VAL A 403 2.35 -10.95 10.87
C VAL A 403 2.12 -12.46 10.69
N ASN A 404 0.91 -12.94 11.05
CA ASN A 404 0.58 -14.36 10.97
C ASN A 404 0.78 -14.91 9.54
N ARG A 405 0.26 -14.24 8.51
CA ARG A 405 0.40 -14.72 7.12
C ARG A 405 1.84 -14.83 6.69
N LYS A 406 2.62 -13.76 6.86
CA LYS A 406 3.91 -13.60 6.20
C LYS A 406 5.06 -14.14 7.05
N VAL A 407 5.09 -13.81 8.33
CA VAL A 407 6.20 -14.15 9.21
C VAL A 407 6.00 -15.53 9.85
N VAL A 408 4.80 -15.81 10.36
CA VAL A 408 4.54 -17.06 11.10
C VAL A 408 4.29 -18.24 10.17
N ILE A 409 3.57 -18.03 9.07
CA ILE A 409 3.18 -19.13 8.17
C ILE A 409 4.14 -19.21 6.98
N LEU A 410 4.23 -18.16 6.16
CA LEU A 410 4.89 -18.23 4.86
C LEU A 410 6.39 -18.48 4.94
N ILE A 411 7.12 -17.73 5.76
CA ILE A 411 8.58 -17.85 5.85
C ILE A 411 9.00 -19.24 6.34
N PRO A 412 8.50 -19.77 7.48
CA PRO A 412 8.85 -21.13 7.92
C PRO A 412 8.42 -22.21 6.93
N LEU A 413 7.23 -22.05 6.32
CA LEU A 413 6.71 -22.99 5.35
C LEU A 413 7.56 -23.04 4.08
N CYS A 414 8.04 -21.88 3.60
CA CYS A 414 8.93 -21.79 2.45
C CYS A 414 10.23 -22.57 2.70
N PHE A 415 10.88 -22.36 3.85
CA PHE A 415 12.09 -23.10 4.20
C PHE A 415 11.82 -24.61 4.32
N ALA A 416 10.76 -25.02 5.00
CA ALA A 416 10.41 -26.42 5.19
C ALA A 416 10.10 -27.10 3.84
N LEU A 417 9.19 -26.56 3.06
CA LEU A 417 8.78 -27.18 1.81
C LEU A 417 9.90 -27.20 0.76
N THR A 418 10.81 -26.21 0.77
CA THR A 418 11.96 -26.20 -0.14
C THR A 418 12.91 -27.37 0.14
N GLN A 419 13.10 -27.78 1.40
CA GLN A 419 13.94 -28.92 1.75
C GLN A 419 13.38 -30.25 1.21
N PHE A 420 12.05 -30.41 1.19
CA PHE A 420 11.43 -31.68 0.76
C PHE A 420 11.07 -31.70 -0.74
N LEU A 421 10.70 -30.56 -1.32
CA LEU A 421 10.12 -30.46 -2.65
C LEU A 421 10.95 -29.62 -3.64
N GLY A 422 12.11 -29.10 -3.20
CA GLY A 422 12.96 -28.23 -4.03
C GLY A 422 12.23 -26.97 -4.49
N SER A 423 12.42 -26.58 -5.75
CA SER A 423 11.78 -25.38 -6.34
C SER A 423 10.25 -25.42 -6.29
N LYS A 424 9.64 -26.59 -6.40
CA LYS A 424 8.18 -26.76 -6.24
C LYS A 424 7.72 -26.30 -4.86
N GLY A 425 8.54 -26.55 -3.81
CA GLY A 425 8.23 -26.15 -2.43
C GLY A 425 8.16 -24.63 -2.26
N VAL A 426 9.03 -23.87 -2.94
CA VAL A 426 9.00 -22.39 -2.91
C VAL A 426 7.68 -21.87 -3.44
N TYR A 427 7.24 -22.32 -4.61
CA TYR A 427 6.00 -21.87 -5.23
C TYR A 427 4.75 -22.31 -4.46
N LEU A 428 4.78 -23.55 -3.93
CA LEU A 428 3.64 -24.09 -3.18
C LEU A 428 3.46 -23.40 -1.82
N SER A 429 4.54 -22.89 -1.22
CA SER A 429 4.50 -22.23 0.08
C SER A 429 3.61 -20.99 0.10
N GLU A 430 3.63 -20.16 -0.97
CA GLU A 430 2.76 -18.99 -1.09
C GLU A 430 1.28 -19.39 -1.14
N GLY A 431 0.95 -20.33 -2.02
CA GLY A 431 -0.45 -20.77 -2.17
C GLY A 431 -1.03 -21.38 -0.88
N ILE A 432 -0.26 -22.20 -0.15
CA ILE A 432 -0.69 -22.77 1.13
C ILE A 432 -0.80 -21.68 2.19
N ALA A 433 0.21 -20.80 2.29
CA ALA A 433 0.20 -19.73 3.28
C ALA A 433 -1.01 -18.81 3.11
N ASP A 434 -1.36 -18.48 1.86
CA ASP A 434 -2.52 -17.65 1.55
C ASP A 434 -3.84 -18.33 1.93
N LEU A 435 -3.99 -19.63 1.67
CA LEU A 435 -5.17 -20.39 2.09
C LEU A 435 -5.31 -20.41 3.61
N VAL A 436 -4.24 -20.81 4.31
CA VAL A 436 -4.27 -20.93 5.77
C VAL A 436 -4.51 -19.56 6.42
N ALA A 437 -3.79 -18.53 5.97
CA ALA A 437 -3.97 -17.19 6.49
C ALA A 437 -5.37 -16.64 6.18
N GLY A 438 -5.94 -16.95 5.02
CA GLY A 438 -7.31 -16.58 4.66
C GLY A 438 -8.35 -17.20 5.59
N ILE A 439 -8.19 -18.49 5.90
CA ILE A 439 -9.06 -19.20 6.86
C ILE A 439 -8.93 -18.57 8.26
N VAL A 440 -7.71 -18.36 8.74
CA VAL A 440 -7.45 -17.72 10.04
C VAL A 440 -8.06 -16.31 10.08
N THR A 441 -7.84 -15.50 9.06
CA THR A 441 -8.40 -14.15 8.96
C THR A 441 -9.93 -14.19 8.99
N THR A 442 -10.55 -15.12 8.28
CA THR A 442 -11.99 -15.31 8.27
C THR A 442 -12.52 -15.61 9.69
N ILE A 443 -11.92 -16.57 10.38
CA ILE A 443 -12.32 -16.92 11.75
C ILE A 443 -12.18 -15.72 12.69
N VAL A 444 -11.03 -15.02 12.65
CA VAL A 444 -10.77 -13.86 13.52
C VAL A 444 -11.79 -12.76 13.25
N ILE A 445 -12.06 -12.41 12.01
CA ILE A 445 -13.01 -11.35 11.65
C ILE A 445 -14.42 -11.69 12.09
N PHE A 446 -14.90 -12.89 11.80
CA PHE A 446 -16.27 -13.31 12.19
C PHE A 446 -16.45 -13.39 13.71
N THR A 447 -15.42 -13.65 14.47
CA THR A 447 -15.46 -13.70 15.94
C THR A 447 -15.26 -12.34 16.60
N SER A 448 -14.42 -11.46 16.00
CA SER A 448 -14.05 -10.18 16.59
C SER A 448 -15.02 -9.06 16.25
N PHE A 449 -15.50 -8.95 14.99
CA PHE A 449 -16.36 -7.83 14.58
C PHE A 449 -17.64 -7.67 15.40
N PRO A 450 -18.41 -8.75 15.72
CA PRO A 450 -19.58 -8.61 16.56
C PRO A 450 -19.25 -8.06 17.96
N LYS A 451 -18.10 -8.48 18.54
CA LYS A 451 -17.65 -8.02 19.85
C LYS A 451 -17.21 -6.54 19.80
N ILE A 452 -16.47 -6.14 18.75
CA ILE A 452 -16.01 -4.77 18.54
C ILE A 452 -17.20 -3.81 18.40
N PHE A 453 -18.21 -4.19 17.62
CA PHE A 453 -19.42 -3.37 17.41
C PHE A 453 -20.22 -3.23 18.69
N ARG A 454 -20.45 -4.33 19.41
CA ARG A 454 -21.19 -4.32 20.69
C ARG A 454 -20.49 -3.46 21.74
N ARG A 455 -19.17 -3.63 21.90
CA ARG A 455 -18.36 -2.82 22.81
C ARG A 455 -18.49 -1.32 22.49
N ARG A 456 -18.44 -0.96 21.21
CA ARG A 456 -18.57 0.44 20.80
C ARG A 456 -19.95 1.02 21.11
N GLU A 457 -21.02 0.27 20.89
CA GLU A 457 -22.38 0.68 21.26
C GLU A 457 -22.53 0.88 22.77
N GLU A 458 -21.92 0.01 23.58
CA GLU A 458 -21.91 0.12 25.03
C GLU A 458 -21.15 1.35 25.52
N GLU A 459 -19.97 1.65 24.94
CA GLU A 459 -19.16 2.84 25.24
C GLU A 459 -19.95 4.13 24.97
N VAL A 460 -20.63 4.23 23.85
CA VAL A 460 -21.42 5.42 23.48
C VAL A 460 -22.65 5.57 24.39
N LYS A 461 -23.34 4.49 24.74
CA LYS A 461 -24.47 4.52 25.69
C LYS A 461 -24.03 4.98 27.08
N GLN A 462 -22.90 4.50 27.58
CA GLN A 462 -22.34 4.93 28.87
C GLN A 462 -21.95 6.42 28.85
N ALA A 463 -21.33 6.90 27.76
CA ALA A 463 -20.99 8.32 27.62
C ALA A 463 -22.22 9.25 27.55
N ALA A 464 -23.35 8.76 27.05
CA ALA A 464 -24.62 9.51 26.99
C ALA A 464 -25.40 9.50 28.32
N SER A 465 -25.07 8.58 29.21
CA SER A 465 -25.70 8.46 30.54
C SER A 465 -24.97 9.22 31.66
N ASN A 466 -23.72 9.63 31.41
CA ASN A 466 -22.93 10.52 32.28
C ASN A 466 -22.98 11.96 31.80
#